data_cfeba852ad91ac19a7cdb3b1f1d60752
#
_entry.id   cfeba852ad91ac19a7cdb3b1f1d60752
#
_cell.length_a   1.000
_cell.length_b   1.000
_cell.length_c   1.000
_cell.angle_alpha   90.00
_cell.angle_beta   90.00
_cell.angle_gamma   90.00
#
_symmetry.space_group_name_H-M   'P 1'
#
loop_
_entity.id
_entity.type
_entity.pdbx_description
1 polymer ?
#
loop_
_entity_poly.entity_id
_entity_poly.type
_entity_poly.pdbx_seq_one_letter_code
_entity_poly.pdbx_strand_id
1 'polypeptide(L)'
;IPFIPDYDDVLKTDKSKANSKNLLLIPAVLSLLAIFLFQSSNMGIADYTIELGKENGYTVNYLSNVLTVANIIAIAGALLVYKVGTKFGRAKPIIIGTSVAGLFTFALHWTELASVYFIANAITGITWAFTIPFLLGLCAALDKKGQVVIFAGFVSKIGLASGPLIAAMVFGECILNAIINLLTVGLLLCG
;
A
#
# COMPACT_ATOMS: atom_id res chain seq x y z
N ILE A 1 -33.60 -44.22 9.21
CA ILE A 1 -32.20 -43.80 9.18
C ILE A 1 -32.12 -42.58 8.29
N PRO A 2 -31.77 -41.43 8.82
CA PRO A 2 -31.83 -40.22 8.08
C PRO A 2 -30.53 -39.95 7.32
N PHE A 3 -30.69 -39.67 6.05
CA PHE A 3 -29.84 -38.76 5.30
C PHE A 3 -28.36 -39.10 5.15
N ILE A 4 -28.05 -40.13 4.35
CA ILE A 4 -26.76 -40.23 3.68
C ILE A 4 -26.92 -39.46 2.37
N PRO A 5 -26.17 -38.35 2.14
CA PRO A 5 -26.21 -37.65 0.86
C PRO A 5 -25.77 -38.59 -0.26
N ASP A 6 -26.43 -38.55 -1.39
CA ASP A 6 -26.04 -39.35 -2.57
C ASP A 6 -24.62 -38.94 -3.00
N TYR A 7 -23.82 -39.96 -3.37
CA TYR A 7 -22.42 -39.74 -3.77
C TYR A 7 -22.27 -38.74 -4.92
N ASP A 8 -23.24 -38.69 -5.81
CA ASP A 8 -23.29 -37.74 -6.91
C ASP A 8 -23.53 -36.29 -6.45
N ASP A 9 -24.25 -36.09 -5.38
CA ASP A 9 -24.45 -34.75 -4.79
C ASP A 9 -23.18 -34.24 -4.08
N VAL A 10 -22.43 -35.13 -3.46
CA VAL A 10 -21.13 -34.81 -2.86
C VAL A 10 -20.13 -34.39 -3.93
N LEU A 11 -20.07 -35.14 -5.05
CA LEU A 11 -19.18 -34.84 -6.17
C LEU A 11 -19.54 -33.50 -6.88
N LYS A 12 -20.83 -33.19 -7.03
CA LYS A 12 -21.29 -31.94 -7.60
C LYS A 12 -20.93 -30.75 -6.69
N THR A 13 -21.09 -30.97 -5.38
CA THR A 13 -20.72 -29.93 -4.37
C THR A 13 -19.22 -29.65 -4.35
N ASP A 14 -18.38 -30.70 -4.50
CA ASP A 14 -16.93 -30.54 -4.55
C ASP A 14 -16.45 -29.86 -5.85
N LYS A 15 -17.03 -30.22 -7.00
CA LYS A 15 -16.74 -29.54 -8.29
C LYS A 15 -17.17 -28.07 -8.27
N SER A 16 -18.31 -27.75 -7.68
CA SER A 16 -18.77 -26.37 -7.50
C SER A 16 -17.86 -25.57 -6.56
N LYS A 17 -17.39 -26.19 -5.48
CA LYS A 17 -16.43 -25.60 -4.55
C LYS A 17 -15.04 -25.40 -5.18
N ALA A 18 -14.59 -26.35 -6.02
CA ALA A 18 -13.31 -26.24 -6.72
C ALA A 18 -13.32 -25.10 -7.75
N ASN A 19 -14.41 -24.96 -8.51
CA ASN A 19 -14.57 -23.90 -9.49
C ASN A 19 -14.70 -22.52 -8.81
N SER A 20 -15.38 -22.44 -7.67
CA SER A 20 -15.46 -21.22 -6.85
C SER A 20 -14.10 -20.83 -6.23
N LYS A 21 -13.27 -21.81 -5.85
CA LYS A 21 -11.91 -21.52 -5.33
C LYS A 21 -10.99 -20.93 -6.40
N ASN A 22 -11.04 -21.43 -7.62
CA ASN A 22 -10.23 -20.91 -8.72
C ASN A 22 -10.66 -19.50 -9.12
N LEU A 23 -11.95 -19.18 -9.01
CA LEU A 23 -12.46 -17.84 -9.33
C LEU A 23 -11.99 -16.76 -8.33
N LEU A 24 -11.75 -17.13 -7.08
CA LEU A 24 -11.28 -16.20 -6.03
C LEU A 24 -9.76 -16.10 -5.96
N LEU A 25 -9.02 -17.00 -6.62
CA LEU A 25 -7.56 -17.01 -6.57
C LEU A 25 -6.94 -15.76 -7.24
N ILE A 26 -7.44 -15.38 -8.42
CA ILE A 26 -6.92 -14.23 -9.17
C ILE A 26 -7.10 -12.94 -8.37
N PRO A 27 -8.30 -12.58 -7.87
CA PRO A 27 -8.46 -11.39 -7.03
C PRO A 27 -7.58 -11.41 -5.77
N ALA A 28 -7.38 -12.59 -5.16
CA ALA A 28 -6.53 -12.71 -3.99
C ALA A 28 -5.05 -12.41 -4.33
N VAL A 29 -4.53 -12.99 -5.41
CA VAL A 29 -3.15 -12.74 -5.87
C VAL A 29 -2.95 -11.27 -6.25
N LEU A 30 -3.91 -10.67 -6.97
CA LEU A 30 -3.84 -9.24 -7.32
C LEU A 30 -3.86 -8.34 -6.09
N SER A 31 -4.67 -8.66 -5.08
CA SER A 31 -4.71 -7.91 -3.82
C SER A 31 -3.40 -8.03 -3.04
N LEU A 32 -2.77 -9.21 -3.02
CA LEU A 32 -1.47 -9.42 -2.39
C LEU A 32 -0.37 -8.64 -3.13
N LEU A 33 -0.39 -8.65 -4.46
CA LEU A 33 0.54 -7.88 -5.28
C LEU A 33 0.37 -6.36 -5.05
N ALA A 34 -0.86 -5.88 -4.97
CA ALA A 34 -1.15 -4.49 -4.65
C ALA A 34 -0.59 -4.09 -3.27
N ILE A 35 -0.76 -4.92 -2.24
CA ILE A 35 -0.17 -4.68 -0.91
C ILE A 35 1.35 -4.62 -1.00
N PHE A 36 1.97 -5.57 -1.72
CA PHE A 36 3.42 -5.60 -1.89
C PHE A 36 3.94 -4.31 -2.55
N LEU A 37 3.37 -3.95 -3.70
CA LEU A 37 3.76 -2.74 -4.44
C LEU A 37 3.55 -1.47 -3.60
N PHE A 38 2.39 -1.35 -2.96
CA PHE A 38 2.08 -0.19 -2.12
C PHE A 38 3.07 -0.04 -0.96
N GLN A 39 3.37 -1.13 -0.26
CA GLN A 39 4.31 -1.11 0.88
C GLN A 39 5.75 -0.87 0.45
N SER A 40 6.20 -1.53 -0.63
CA SER A 40 7.55 -1.32 -1.18
C SER A 40 7.76 0.13 -1.61
N SER A 41 6.79 0.70 -2.34
CA SER A 41 6.89 2.06 -2.83
C SER A 41 6.91 3.07 -1.69
N ASN A 42 6.01 2.94 -0.71
CA ASN A 42 5.97 3.87 0.42
C ASN A 42 7.23 3.81 1.28
N MET A 43 7.74 2.60 1.57
CA MET A 43 8.93 2.46 2.41
C MET A 43 10.20 2.88 1.68
N GLY A 44 10.27 2.59 0.37
CA GLY A 44 11.37 3.08 -0.46
C GLY A 44 11.48 4.60 -0.44
N ILE A 45 10.34 5.32 -0.54
CA ILE A 45 10.31 6.78 -0.44
C ILE A 45 10.69 7.25 0.97
N ALA A 46 10.13 6.65 2.01
CA ALA A 46 10.33 7.07 3.39
C ALA A 46 11.81 7.06 3.78
N ASP A 47 12.56 6.05 3.37
CA ASP A 47 13.98 5.91 3.67
C ASP A 47 14.84 6.94 2.93
N TYR A 48 14.47 7.30 1.68
CA TYR A 48 15.22 8.27 0.89
C TYR A 48 14.77 9.72 1.08
N THR A 49 13.68 9.95 1.79
CA THR A 49 13.17 11.30 2.05
C THR A 49 14.20 12.20 2.75
N ILE A 50 14.98 11.65 3.68
CA ILE A 50 16.02 12.41 4.39
C ILE A 50 17.15 12.80 3.44
N GLU A 51 17.61 11.87 2.60
CA GLU A 51 18.67 12.16 1.63
C GLU A 51 18.24 13.22 0.62
N LEU A 52 17.01 13.11 0.13
CA LEU A 52 16.38 14.10 -0.74
C LEU A 52 16.37 15.50 -0.12
N GLY A 53 16.04 15.59 1.17
CA GLY A 53 16.07 16.86 1.89
C GLY A 53 17.49 17.41 2.09
N LYS A 54 18.49 16.55 2.33
CA LYS A 54 19.89 16.96 2.46
C LYS A 54 20.45 17.51 1.15
N GLU A 55 20.13 16.88 0.00
CA GLU A 55 20.53 17.40 -1.32
C GLU A 55 20.01 18.81 -1.58
N ASN A 56 18.84 19.15 -1.05
CA ASN A 56 18.28 20.50 -1.12
C ASN A 56 18.83 21.45 -0.05
N GLY A 57 19.85 21.03 0.71
CA GLY A 57 20.52 21.86 1.72
C GLY A 57 19.77 22.01 3.05
N TYR A 58 18.75 21.20 3.31
CA TYR A 58 18.04 21.24 4.58
C TYR A 58 18.87 20.63 5.71
N THR A 59 18.84 21.26 6.89
CA THR A 59 19.49 20.73 8.08
C THR A 59 18.81 19.48 8.62
N VAL A 60 19.57 18.55 9.21
CA VAL A 60 19.03 17.32 9.81
C VAL A 60 17.94 17.61 10.85
N ASN A 61 18.11 18.68 11.65
CA ASN A 61 17.11 19.09 12.63
C ASN A 61 15.78 19.52 11.97
N TYR A 62 15.85 20.26 10.86
CA TYR A 62 14.65 20.63 10.10
C TYR A 62 13.95 19.38 9.54
N LEU A 63 14.69 18.50 8.89
CA LEU A 63 14.15 17.26 8.31
C LEU A 63 13.48 16.38 9.38
N SER A 64 14.15 16.18 10.53
CA SER A 64 13.59 15.40 11.63
C SER A 64 12.31 16.01 12.18
N ASN A 65 12.24 17.34 12.33
CA ASN A 65 11.04 18.02 12.78
C ASN A 65 9.90 17.87 11.77
N VAL A 66 10.18 18.08 10.48
CA VAL A 66 9.18 17.92 9.40
C VAL A 66 8.62 16.49 9.41
N LEU A 67 9.47 15.46 9.45
CA LEU A 67 9.03 14.08 9.45
C LEU A 67 8.26 13.71 10.73
N THR A 68 8.66 14.25 11.88
CA THR A 68 7.94 14.03 13.14
C THR A 68 6.52 14.61 13.06
N VAL A 69 6.39 15.85 12.60
CA VAL A 69 5.09 16.51 12.44
C VAL A 69 4.26 15.80 11.38
N ALA A 70 4.85 15.39 10.24
CA ALA A 70 4.18 14.63 9.20
C ALA A 70 3.63 13.28 9.73
N ASN A 71 4.39 12.56 10.56
CA ASN A 71 3.95 11.32 11.18
C ASN A 71 2.80 11.54 12.19
N ILE A 72 2.79 12.63 12.93
CA ILE A 72 1.65 13.00 13.80
C ILE A 72 0.41 13.28 12.93
N ILE A 73 0.57 14.03 11.85
CA ILE A 73 -0.53 14.34 10.92
C ILE A 73 -1.05 13.06 10.25
N ALA A 74 -0.21 12.06 10.01
CA ALA A 74 -0.61 10.77 9.43
C ALA A 74 -1.70 10.06 10.23
N ILE A 75 -1.84 10.32 11.53
CA ILE A 75 -2.93 9.80 12.38
C ILE A 75 -4.30 10.19 11.79
N ALA A 76 -4.39 11.35 11.11
CA ALA A 76 -5.62 11.75 10.43
C ALA A 76 -6.07 10.73 9.38
N GLY A 77 -5.14 9.99 8.74
CA GLY A 77 -5.47 8.90 7.83
C GLY A 77 -6.28 7.79 8.50
N ALA A 78 -5.90 7.37 9.70
CA ALA A 78 -6.64 6.37 10.47
C ALA A 78 -8.03 6.88 10.90
N LEU A 79 -8.14 8.17 11.26
CA LEU A 79 -9.44 8.79 11.56
C LEU A 79 -10.35 8.85 10.33
N LEU A 80 -9.79 9.07 9.15
CA LEU A 80 -10.52 9.02 7.88
C LEU A 80 -11.05 7.60 7.60
N VAL A 81 -10.27 6.54 7.88
CA VAL A 81 -10.75 5.15 7.77
C VAL A 81 -11.99 4.93 8.64
N TYR A 82 -11.96 5.40 9.88
CA TYR A 82 -13.10 5.30 10.79
C TYR A 82 -14.35 6.01 10.24
N LYS A 83 -14.19 7.22 9.69
CA LYS A 83 -15.31 8.00 9.11
C LYS A 83 -15.87 7.39 7.82
N VAL A 84 -14.99 6.94 6.92
CA VAL A 84 -15.35 6.38 5.62
C VAL A 84 -15.95 4.97 5.80
N GLY A 85 -15.33 4.13 6.62
CA GLY A 85 -15.75 2.77 6.87
C GLY A 85 -15.96 2.00 5.55
N THR A 86 -17.04 1.22 5.49
CA THR A 86 -17.40 0.44 4.28
C THR A 86 -18.46 1.12 3.40
N LYS A 87 -18.81 2.37 3.69
CA LYS A 87 -19.93 3.09 3.02
C LYS A 87 -19.75 3.20 1.50
N PHE A 88 -18.53 3.35 1.04
CA PHE A 88 -18.20 3.49 -0.39
C PHE A 88 -17.61 2.22 -1.01
N GLY A 89 -17.71 1.08 -0.33
CA GLY A 89 -17.00 -0.14 -0.67
C GLY A 89 -15.51 -0.05 -0.31
N ARG A 90 -14.70 -1.01 -0.77
CA ARG A 90 -13.25 -1.04 -0.50
C ARG A 90 -12.41 -0.52 -1.66
N ALA A 91 -12.86 -0.72 -2.90
CA ALA A 91 -12.13 -0.33 -4.09
C ALA A 91 -11.95 1.19 -4.22
N LYS A 92 -13.03 1.98 -4.04
CA LYS A 92 -12.95 3.44 -4.17
C LYS A 92 -11.94 4.08 -3.22
N PRO A 93 -11.93 3.77 -1.89
CA PRO A 93 -10.90 4.30 -0.99
C PRO A 93 -9.48 3.89 -1.39
N ILE A 94 -9.27 2.66 -1.88
CA ILE A 94 -7.95 2.20 -2.34
C ILE A 94 -7.51 3.04 -3.53
N ILE A 95 -8.32 3.17 -4.58
CA ILE A 95 -8.00 3.95 -5.78
C ILE A 95 -7.68 5.41 -5.41
N ILE A 96 -8.51 6.04 -4.58
CA ILE A 96 -8.28 7.43 -4.15
C ILE A 96 -6.97 7.53 -3.37
N GLY A 97 -6.77 6.64 -2.38
CA GLY A 97 -5.58 6.68 -1.54
C GLY A 97 -4.28 6.46 -2.32
N THR A 98 -4.25 5.47 -3.22
CA THR A 98 -3.08 5.19 -4.06
C THR A 98 -2.81 6.30 -5.08
N SER A 99 -3.86 6.87 -5.69
CA SER A 99 -3.72 7.98 -6.63
C SER A 99 -3.19 9.24 -5.96
N VAL A 100 -3.70 9.58 -4.77
CA VAL A 100 -3.21 10.72 -3.99
C VAL A 100 -1.78 10.47 -3.52
N ALA A 101 -1.45 9.27 -3.03
CA ALA A 101 -0.09 8.90 -2.66
C ALA A 101 0.87 9.06 -3.85
N GLY A 102 0.52 8.54 -5.03
CA GLY A 102 1.32 8.68 -6.25
C GLY A 102 1.54 10.14 -6.65
N LEU A 103 0.48 10.94 -6.63
CA LEU A 103 0.57 12.37 -6.96
C LEU A 103 1.53 13.13 -6.04
N PHE A 104 1.43 12.91 -4.72
CA PHE A 104 2.29 13.60 -3.76
C PHE A 104 3.71 13.01 -3.70
N THR A 105 3.88 11.74 -4.04
CA THR A 105 5.22 11.18 -4.30
C THR A 105 5.85 11.85 -5.52
N PHE A 106 5.12 12.04 -6.59
CA PHE A 106 5.61 12.76 -7.77
C PHE A 106 5.95 14.22 -7.44
N ALA A 107 5.20 14.87 -6.54
CA ALA A 107 5.49 16.22 -6.08
C ALA A 107 6.87 16.37 -5.40
N LEU A 108 7.49 15.26 -4.94
CA LEU A 108 8.85 15.26 -4.40
C LEU A 108 9.93 15.66 -5.43
N HIS A 109 9.60 15.79 -6.71
CA HIS A 109 10.51 16.40 -7.70
C HIS A 109 10.78 17.89 -7.43
N TRP A 110 9.91 18.58 -6.67
CA TRP A 110 10.01 20.00 -6.36
C TRP A 110 10.31 20.26 -4.88
N THR A 111 11.13 19.41 -4.26
CA THR A 111 11.51 19.53 -2.83
C THR A 111 12.46 20.67 -2.54
N GLU A 112 12.94 21.41 -3.54
CA GLU A 112 13.59 22.71 -3.36
C GLU A 112 12.71 23.67 -2.56
N LEU A 113 11.39 23.55 -2.69
CA LEU A 113 10.42 24.28 -1.90
C LEU A 113 10.14 23.53 -0.59
N ALA A 114 10.55 24.10 0.54
CA ALA A 114 10.35 23.53 1.87
C ALA A 114 8.89 23.17 2.19
N SER A 115 7.94 23.97 1.67
CA SER A 115 6.50 23.68 1.78
C SER A 115 6.08 22.42 1.03
N VAL A 116 6.62 22.19 -0.17
CA VAL A 116 6.34 20.98 -0.95
C VAL A 116 6.89 19.77 -0.24
N TYR A 117 8.13 19.83 0.26
CA TYR A 117 8.73 18.76 1.05
C TYR A 117 7.85 18.36 2.25
N PHE A 118 7.39 19.36 3.04
CA PHE A 118 6.52 19.11 4.19
C PHE A 118 5.18 18.53 3.79
N ILE A 119 4.47 19.15 2.83
CA ILE A 119 3.12 18.74 2.41
C ILE A 119 3.15 17.34 1.79
N ALA A 120 4.13 17.05 0.93
CA ALA A 120 4.25 15.74 0.29
C ALA A 120 4.44 14.63 1.34
N ASN A 121 5.32 14.81 2.32
CA ASN A 121 5.54 13.84 3.39
C ASN A 121 4.29 13.67 4.28
N ALA A 122 3.61 14.76 4.65
CA ALA A 122 2.41 14.69 5.47
C ALA A 122 1.27 13.94 4.75
N ILE A 123 1.03 14.23 3.47
CA ILE A 123 -0.04 13.60 2.70
C ILE A 123 0.30 12.14 2.39
N THR A 124 1.54 11.82 2.07
CA THR A 124 1.97 10.42 1.87
C THR A 124 1.76 9.61 3.16
N GLY A 125 2.07 10.17 4.33
CA GLY A 125 1.78 9.54 5.62
C GLY A 125 0.28 9.32 5.86
N ILE A 126 -0.56 10.32 5.58
CA ILE A 126 -2.03 10.22 5.69
C ILE A 126 -2.55 9.11 4.76
N THR A 127 -2.13 9.10 3.50
CA THR A 127 -2.60 8.14 2.50
C THR A 127 -2.14 6.72 2.84
N TRP A 128 -0.94 6.55 3.40
CA TRP A 128 -0.47 5.26 3.88
C TRP A 128 -1.36 4.72 5.02
N ALA A 129 -1.60 5.52 6.06
CA ALA A 129 -2.44 5.15 7.19
C ALA A 129 -3.91 4.92 6.78
N PHE A 130 -4.37 5.59 5.72
CA PHE A 130 -5.71 5.43 5.16
C PHE A 130 -5.85 4.18 4.29
N THR A 131 -4.90 3.90 3.39
CA THR A 131 -5.05 2.88 2.33
C THR A 131 -4.83 1.45 2.85
N ILE A 132 -3.87 1.23 3.75
CA ILE A 132 -3.53 -0.10 4.26
C ILE A 132 -4.71 -0.85 4.88
N PRO A 133 -5.55 -0.25 5.75
CA PRO A 133 -6.70 -0.95 6.30
C PRO A 133 -7.71 -1.41 5.23
N PHE A 134 -7.89 -0.65 4.15
CA PHE A 134 -8.77 -1.03 3.05
C PHE A 134 -8.19 -2.18 2.22
N LEU A 135 -6.88 -2.18 1.94
CA LEU A 135 -6.19 -3.28 1.26
C LEU A 135 -6.28 -4.58 2.07
N LEU A 136 -5.98 -4.54 3.37
CA LEU A 136 -6.13 -5.70 4.25
C LEU A 136 -7.60 -6.13 4.37
N GLY A 137 -8.52 -5.17 4.46
CA GLY A 137 -9.95 -5.44 4.47
C GLY A 137 -10.44 -6.09 3.17
N LEU A 138 -9.86 -5.75 2.02
CA LEU A 138 -10.15 -6.42 0.75
C LEU A 138 -9.72 -7.89 0.79
N CYS A 139 -8.51 -8.17 1.28
CA CYS A 139 -8.02 -9.55 1.45
C CYS A 139 -8.92 -10.35 2.41
N ALA A 140 -9.39 -9.72 3.50
CA ALA A 140 -10.32 -10.34 4.45
C ALA A 140 -11.67 -10.70 3.82
N ALA A 141 -12.12 -9.95 2.81
CA ALA A 141 -13.39 -10.24 2.12
C ALA A 141 -13.28 -11.38 1.12
N LEU A 142 -12.07 -11.66 0.62
CA LEU A 142 -11.85 -12.70 -0.39
C LEU A 142 -11.75 -14.10 0.21
N ASP A 143 -11.49 -14.22 1.52
CA ASP A 143 -11.34 -15.52 2.17
C ASP A 143 -12.00 -15.56 3.55
N LYS A 144 -13.03 -16.39 3.66
CA LYS A 144 -13.75 -16.64 4.92
C LYS A 144 -12.90 -17.36 5.98
N LYS A 145 -11.83 -18.05 5.58
CA LYS A 145 -10.93 -18.77 6.49
C LYS A 145 -9.81 -17.92 7.05
N GLY A 146 -9.65 -16.70 6.55
CA GLY A 146 -8.63 -15.76 7.01
C GLY A 146 -7.21 -16.05 6.48
N GLN A 147 -7.03 -17.06 5.62
CA GLN A 147 -5.72 -17.42 5.09
C GLN A 147 -5.11 -16.29 4.23
N VAL A 148 -5.92 -15.68 3.35
CA VAL A 148 -5.47 -14.57 2.49
C VAL A 148 -5.02 -13.38 3.33
N VAL A 149 -5.69 -13.07 4.45
CA VAL A 149 -5.30 -11.98 5.36
C VAL A 149 -3.97 -12.27 6.04
N ILE A 150 -3.73 -13.51 6.45
CA ILE A 150 -2.45 -13.90 7.06
C ILE A 150 -1.31 -13.71 6.04
N PHE A 151 -1.52 -14.20 4.80
CA PHE A 151 -0.56 -13.98 3.72
C PHE A 151 -0.39 -12.49 3.39
N ALA A 152 -1.46 -11.69 3.42
CA ALA A 152 -1.41 -10.25 3.20
C ALA A 152 -0.54 -9.55 4.26
N GLY A 153 -0.64 -9.95 5.52
CA GLY A 153 0.23 -9.46 6.59
C GLY A 153 1.71 -9.79 6.34
N PHE A 154 2.00 -11.02 5.90
CA PHE A 154 3.36 -11.45 5.56
C PHE A 154 3.92 -10.69 4.34
N VAL A 155 3.15 -10.62 3.26
CA VAL A 155 3.51 -9.90 2.02
C VAL A 155 3.71 -8.41 2.30
N SER A 156 2.88 -7.81 3.16
CA SER A 156 3.04 -6.42 3.62
C SER A 156 4.41 -6.20 4.27
N LYS A 157 4.88 -7.11 5.12
CA LYS A 157 6.20 -7.01 5.75
C LYS A 157 7.35 -7.20 4.76
N ILE A 158 7.21 -8.13 3.81
CA ILE A 158 8.19 -8.28 2.72
C ILE A 158 8.24 -6.99 1.88
N GLY A 159 7.08 -6.39 1.55
CA GLY A 159 7.02 -5.12 0.84
C GLY A 159 7.78 -4.02 1.56
N LEU A 160 7.56 -3.85 2.87
CA LEU A 160 8.29 -2.86 3.69
C LEU A 160 9.81 -3.11 3.67
N ALA A 161 10.24 -4.36 3.76
CA ALA A 161 11.67 -4.70 3.78
C ALA A 161 12.33 -4.56 2.39
N SER A 162 11.60 -4.85 1.32
CA SER A 162 12.13 -4.79 -0.06
C SER A 162 12.16 -3.37 -0.64
N GLY A 163 11.33 -2.45 -0.15
CA GLY A 163 11.26 -1.08 -0.65
C GLY A 163 12.60 -0.36 -0.65
N PRO A 164 13.30 -0.25 0.50
CA PRO A 164 14.62 0.37 0.58
C PRO A 164 15.67 -0.35 -0.29
N LEU A 165 15.60 -1.70 -0.36
CA LEU A 165 16.52 -2.49 -1.16
C LEU A 165 16.36 -2.21 -2.67
N ILE A 166 15.11 -2.18 -3.15
CA ILE A 166 14.78 -1.85 -4.54
C ILE A 166 15.25 -0.41 -4.84
N ALA A 167 14.94 0.52 -3.95
CA ALA A 167 15.36 1.90 -4.09
C ALA A 167 16.90 2.02 -4.11
N ALA A 168 17.63 1.30 -3.25
CA ALA A 168 19.08 1.29 -3.22
C ALA A 168 19.71 0.74 -4.50
N MET A 169 19.12 -0.32 -5.09
CA MET A 169 19.59 -0.87 -6.36
C MET A 169 19.45 0.13 -7.52
N VAL A 170 18.37 0.93 -7.50
CA VAL A 170 18.15 1.98 -8.51
C VAL A 170 19.06 3.19 -8.24
N PHE A 171 19.35 3.49 -6.97
CA PHE A 171 20.19 4.61 -6.56
C PHE A 171 21.67 4.43 -6.97
N GLY A 172 22.16 3.18 -7.09
CA GLY A 172 23.56 2.89 -7.41
C GLY A 172 24.02 3.33 -8.80
N GLU A 173 23.13 3.69 -9.72
CA GLU A 173 23.49 4.03 -11.11
C GLU A 173 22.92 5.36 -11.65
N CYS A 174 21.83 5.90 -11.13
CA CYS A 174 21.26 7.18 -11.66
C CYS A 174 20.16 7.78 -10.79
N ILE A 175 20.39 9.01 -10.35
CA ILE A 175 19.40 10.08 -10.21
C ILE A 175 18.13 9.74 -9.38
N LEU A 176 18.02 10.40 -8.23
CA LEU A 176 16.88 10.48 -7.31
C LEU A 176 15.50 10.57 -8.01
N ASN A 177 15.45 11.26 -9.16
CA ASN A 177 14.27 11.36 -10.02
C ASN A 177 13.79 10.00 -10.56
N ALA A 178 14.69 9.06 -10.86
CA ALA A 178 14.32 7.72 -11.32
C ALA A 178 13.63 6.92 -10.21
N ILE A 179 14.08 7.08 -8.97
CA ILE A 179 13.45 6.44 -7.81
C ILE A 179 12.04 6.98 -7.60
N ILE A 180 11.87 8.31 -7.60
CA ILE A 180 10.56 8.94 -7.44
C ILE A 180 9.61 8.45 -8.53
N ASN A 181 10.05 8.40 -9.79
CA ASN A 181 9.23 7.93 -10.90
C ASN A 181 8.86 6.44 -10.75
N LEU A 182 9.82 5.57 -10.41
CA LEU A 182 9.57 4.14 -10.21
C LEU A 182 8.55 3.91 -9.10
N LEU A 183 8.72 4.59 -7.96
CA LEU A 183 7.87 4.44 -6.80
C LEU A 183 6.47 5.06 -7.04
N THR A 184 6.39 6.16 -7.78
CA THR A 184 5.12 6.75 -8.23
C THR A 184 4.34 5.77 -9.11
N VAL A 185 5.00 5.15 -10.10
CA VAL A 185 4.37 4.13 -10.95
C VAL A 185 3.91 2.93 -10.12
N GLY A 186 4.74 2.46 -9.16
CA GLY A 186 4.38 1.39 -8.24
C GLY A 186 3.10 1.70 -7.45
N LEU A 187 2.95 2.92 -6.96
CA LEU A 187 1.75 3.36 -6.24
C LEU A 187 0.51 3.44 -7.15
N LEU A 188 0.66 3.93 -8.37
CA LEU A 188 -0.44 4.04 -9.34
C LEU A 188 -0.91 2.66 -9.83
N LEU A 189 0.00 1.68 -9.96
CA LEU A 189 -0.36 0.31 -10.34
C LEU A 189 -1.13 -0.44 -9.24
N CYS A 190 -1.15 0.06 -8.01
CA CYS A 190 -1.92 -0.54 -6.91
C CYS A 190 -3.42 -0.20 -6.95
N GLY A 191 -3.79 0.90 -7.61
CA GLY A 191 -5.19 1.36 -7.70
C GLY A 191 -5.90 0.83 -8.92
#